data_eb34c9e23e9906e6e97d4554b20178df
#
_entry.id   eb34c9e23e9906e6e97d4554b20178df
#
_cell.length_a   1.000
_cell.length_b   1.000
_cell.length_c   1.000
_cell.angle_alpha   90.00
_cell.angle_beta   90.00
_cell.angle_gamma   90.00
#
_symmetry.space_group_name_H-M   'P 1'
#
loop_
_entity.id
_entity.type
_entity.pdbx_description
1 polymer ?
#
loop_
_entity_poly.entity_id
_entity_poly.type
_entity_poly.pdbx_seq_one_letter_code
_entity_poly.pdbx_strand_id
1 'polypeptide(L)'
;MPGDGARIKILFNEGKKGIGRNKGARKVQRVDEAIRFLAKGDISGNGTDDLILITSSSKKGSAKVLFNNGKGYFSSRSNVELPFIPESMDRVDLVDIDQDRDLDLIFTGKKVLTGNGKIDKRQGQVLINNGEGKFKNVTALLWPMLPAGIVGTSIADYDRDGLPDVFLMYGNGQNRLLMNNGVGQFVDKTNSLLPGILDKSTHADWADFDQDGDNDLLVINTTIKKRYQSYPGETCYFLENDGYGRFRKTSNRELPAESALRVYLLDANGTGIPDAIILGRKGPHYMVGLGKWNFSVETNKRFPKTGPIKNMTFGDINGDGFLDILGVSAGESTPKLWLNRVK
;
A
#
# COMPACT_ATOMS: atom_id res chain seq x y z
N MET A 1 19.29 -27.24 2.90
CA MET A 1 18.12 -27.76 2.15
C MET A 1 17.71 -26.69 1.17
N PRO A 2 17.45 -26.98 -0.10
CA PRO A 2 16.89 -25.98 -1.00
C PRO A 2 15.49 -25.66 -0.44
N GLY A 3 15.28 -24.41 -0.07
CA GLY A 3 14.03 -23.94 0.49
C GLY A 3 12.88 -24.21 -0.49
N ASP A 4 11.77 -24.73 0.02
CA ASP A 4 10.53 -24.81 -0.75
C ASP A 4 10.19 -23.40 -1.26
N GLY A 5 10.29 -23.17 -2.57
CA GLY A 5 9.96 -21.92 -3.21
C GLY A 5 8.53 -21.48 -2.87
N ALA A 6 8.26 -20.19 -2.95
CA ALA A 6 6.92 -19.67 -2.70
C ALA A 6 5.92 -20.18 -3.76
N ARG A 7 4.66 -20.20 -3.40
CA ARG A 7 3.56 -20.58 -4.29
C ARG A 7 2.50 -19.49 -4.28
N ILE A 8 2.19 -18.96 -5.47
CA ILE A 8 1.03 -18.11 -5.66
C ILE A 8 -0.15 -19.02 -5.97
N LYS A 9 -1.18 -18.93 -5.14
CA LYS A 9 -2.43 -19.68 -5.33
C LYS A 9 -3.50 -18.73 -5.84
N ILE A 10 -4.01 -19.04 -7.03
CA ILE A 10 -5.08 -18.28 -7.67
C ILE A 10 -6.38 -19.05 -7.44
N LEU A 11 -7.34 -18.40 -6.84
CA LEU A 11 -8.66 -18.94 -6.56
C LEU A 11 -9.67 -18.12 -7.37
N PHE A 12 -10.42 -18.80 -8.24
CA PHE A 12 -11.47 -18.17 -9.01
C PHE A 12 -12.75 -18.05 -8.17
N ASN A 13 -13.40 -16.89 -8.27
CA ASN A 13 -14.74 -16.72 -7.76
C ASN A 13 -15.73 -17.41 -8.72
N GLU A 14 -16.53 -18.32 -8.20
CA GLU A 14 -17.53 -19.09 -8.94
C GLU A 14 -18.97 -18.63 -8.59
N GLY A 15 -19.11 -17.40 -8.10
CA GLY A 15 -20.37 -16.82 -7.68
C GLY A 15 -20.97 -17.60 -6.51
N LYS A 16 -22.24 -18.02 -6.63
CA LYS A 16 -22.96 -18.78 -5.57
C LYS A 16 -22.26 -20.07 -5.13
N LYS A 17 -21.36 -20.63 -5.93
CA LYS A 17 -20.58 -21.83 -5.59
C LYS A 17 -19.38 -21.51 -4.67
N GLY A 18 -19.03 -20.24 -4.49
CA GLY A 18 -17.93 -19.77 -3.65
C GLY A 18 -16.57 -19.75 -4.37
N ILE A 19 -15.51 -19.51 -3.60
CA ILE A 19 -14.17 -19.30 -4.15
C ILE A 19 -13.39 -20.61 -4.23
N GLY A 20 -12.90 -20.97 -5.42
CA GLY A 20 -11.97 -22.08 -5.64
C GLY A 20 -12.46 -23.43 -5.13
N ARG A 21 -13.76 -23.69 -5.13
CA ARG A 21 -14.34 -24.97 -4.66
C ARG A 21 -14.09 -26.10 -5.64
N ASN A 22 -14.19 -25.84 -6.95
CA ASN A 22 -13.90 -26.83 -7.98
C ASN A 22 -12.39 -26.98 -8.22
N LYS A 23 -11.93 -28.16 -8.61
CA LYS A 23 -10.52 -28.41 -8.92
C LYS A 23 -9.99 -27.51 -10.03
N GLY A 24 -10.81 -27.16 -11.03
CA GLY A 24 -10.47 -26.24 -12.13
C GLY A 24 -10.41 -24.76 -11.72
N ALA A 25 -11.03 -24.39 -10.60
CA ALA A 25 -11.05 -23.02 -10.06
C ALA A 25 -9.83 -22.69 -9.18
N ARG A 26 -8.80 -23.52 -9.23
CA ARG A 26 -7.55 -23.32 -8.48
C ARG A 26 -6.37 -23.47 -9.41
N LYS A 27 -5.54 -22.44 -9.49
CA LYS A 27 -4.24 -22.51 -10.18
C LYS A 27 -3.14 -22.22 -9.20
N VAL A 28 -2.00 -22.84 -9.38
CA VAL A 28 -0.83 -22.65 -8.53
C VAL A 28 0.35 -22.30 -9.40
N GLN A 29 0.86 -21.09 -9.23
CA GLN A 29 2.09 -20.61 -9.85
C GLN A 29 3.23 -20.85 -8.86
N ARG A 30 4.27 -21.58 -9.29
CA ARG A 30 5.51 -21.70 -8.53
C ARG A 30 6.41 -20.50 -8.77
N VAL A 31 7.02 -20.04 -7.69
CA VAL A 31 8.08 -19.03 -7.67
C VAL A 31 9.22 -19.63 -6.86
N ASP A 32 10.40 -19.74 -7.48
CA ASP A 32 11.52 -20.44 -6.85
C ASP A 32 12.11 -19.71 -5.64
N GLU A 33 11.82 -18.43 -5.52
CA GLU A 33 12.27 -17.59 -4.41
C GLU A 33 11.13 -17.25 -3.44
N ALA A 34 11.49 -16.90 -2.20
CA ALA A 34 10.52 -16.37 -1.25
C ALA A 34 10.00 -15.01 -1.70
N ILE A 35 8.69 -14.82 -1.69
CA ILE A 35 8.02 -13.56 -2.03
C ILE A 35 7.95 -12.71 -0.76
N ARG A 36 8.45 -11.47 -0.84
CA ARG A 36 8.39 -10.47 0.24
C ARG A 36 7.23 -9.50 0.06
N PHE A 37 6.93 -9.13 -1.18
CA PHE A 37 5.84 -8.22 -1.54
C PHE A 37 5.21 -8.64 -2.86
N LEU A 38 3.94 -8.30 -3.04
CA LEU A 38 3.18 -8.53 -4.26
C LEU A 38 2.28 -7.32 -4.51
N ALA A 39 2.34 -6.80 -5.73
CA ALA A 39 1.42 -5.80 -6.24
C ALA A 39 0.76 -6.31 -7.53
N LYS A 40 -0.36 -5.71 -7.91
CA LYS A 40 -1.09 -6.06 -9.12
C LYS A 40 -1.52 -4.81 -9.88
N GLY A 41 -1.60 -4.93 -11.18
CA GLY A 41 -2.10 -3.92 -12.10
C GLY A 41 -1.90 -4.34 -13.55
N ASP A 42 -2.61 -3.73 -14.47
CA ASP A 42 -2.44 -3.97 -15.90
C ASP A 42 -1.16 -3.27 -16.40
N ILE A 43 -0.05 -3.97 -16.33
CA ILE A 43 1.28 -3.47 -16.71
C ILE A 43 1.50 -3.57 -18.22
N SER A 44 0.83 -4.52 -18.83
CA SER A 44 1.01 -4.83 -20.26
C SER A 44 -0.05 -4.20 -21.16
N GLY A 45 -0.96 -3.39 -20.63
CA GLY A 45 -2.02 -2.70 -21.38
C GLY A 45 -3.04 -3.65 -22.05
N ASN A 46 -3.19 -4.87 -21.50
CA ASN A 46 -4.03 -5.90 -22.10
C ASN A 46 -5.43 -6.01 -21.48
N GLY A 47 -5.77 -5.12 -20.53
CA GLY A 47 -7.04 -5.11 -19.81
C GLY A 47 -7.12 -6.11 -18.66
N THR A 48 -6.00 -6.76 -18.27
CA THR A 48 -5.98 -7.73 -17.17
C THR A 48 -4.83 -7.47 -16.20
N ASP A 49 -5.12 -7.56 -14.88
CA ASP A 49 -4.10 -7.37 -13.86
C ASP A 49 -2.95 -8.39 -14.00
N ASP A 50 -1.74 -7.90 -14.13
CA ASP A 50 -0.48 -8.61 -14.02
C ASP A 50 0.00 -8.61 -12.56
N LEU A 51 1.07 -9.33 -12.23
CA LEU A 51 1.65 -9.36 -10.89
C LEU A 51 3.10 -8.89 -10.90
N ILE A 52 3.42 -8.00 -9.97
CA ILE A 52 4.81 -7.69 -9.63
C ILE A 52 5.14 -8.33 -8.30
N LEU A 53 6.24 -9.06 -8.27
CA LEU A 53 6.75 -9.76 -7.10
C LEU A 53 8.07 -9.14 -6.67
N ILE A 54 8.22 -8.80 -5.39
CA ILE A 54 9.52 -8.58 -4.78
C ILE A 54 9.92 -9.88 -4.08
N THR A 55 11.07 -10.42 -4.48
CA THR A 55 11.57 -11.73 -4.02
C THR A 55 12.85 -11.58 -3.21
N SER A 56 13.34 -12.66 -2.62
CA SER A 56 14.60 -12.72 -1.89
C SER A 56 15.81 -12.98 -2.78
N SER A 57 15.69 -12.91 -4.10
CA SER A 57 16.81 -13.16 -5.01
C SER A 57 17.74 -11.97 -5.15
N SER A 58 19.05 -12.19 -4.94
CA SER A 58 20.09 -11.16 -5.09
C SER A 58 20.82 -11.18 -6.43
N LYS A 59 20.79 -12.30 -7.16
CA LYS A 59 21.63 -12.49 -8.35
C LYS A 59 21.12 -11.79 -9.62
N LYS A 60 19.80 -11.62 -9.76
CA LYS A 60 19.15 -11.01 -10.96
C LYS A 60 18.27 -9.80 -10.62
N GLY A 61 18.49 -9.18 -9.46
CA GLY A 61 17.55 -8.21 -8.91
C GLY A 61 16.44 -8.91 -8.12
N SER A 62 15.77 -8.13 -7.28
CA SER A 62 14.77 -8.63 -6.34
C SER A 62 13.34 -8.58 -6.86
N ALA A 63 13.09 -8.13 -8.09
CA ALA A 63 11.73 -7.99 -8.62
C ALA A 63 11.51 -8.82 -9.90
N LYS A 64 10.28 -9.29 -10.08
CA LYS A 64 9.81 -10.04 -11.25
C LYS A 64 8.41 -9.60 -11.64
N VAL A 65 8.13 -9.54 -12.95
CA VAL A 65 6.78 -9.38 -13.49
C VAL A 65 6.28 -10.73 -14.00
N LEU A 66 5.05 -11.05 -13.65
CA LEU A 66 4.31 -12.19 -14.17
C LEU A 66 3.08 -11.66 -14.91
N PHE A 67 3.08 -11.84 -16.22
CA PHE A 67 1.99 -11.38 -17.08
C PHE A 67 0.82 -12.34 -17.09
N ASN A 68 -0.37 -11.80 -16.94
CA ASN A 68 -1.63 -12.52 -17.01
C ASN A 68 -2.09 -12.64 -18.48
N ASN A 69 -2.57 -13.79 -18.86
CA ASN A 69 -3.14 -14.03 -20.20
C ASN A 69 -4.67 -13.83 -20.25
N GLY A 70 -5.27 -13.17 -19.26
CA GLY A 70 -6.70 -12.98 -19.12
C GLY A 70 -7.48 -14.21 -18.65
N LYS A 71 -6.83 -15.38 -18.53
CA LYS A 71 -7.44 -16.64 -18.07
C LYS A 71 -6.86 -17.13 -16.74
N GLY A 72 -6.17 -16.23 -16.03
CA GLY A 72 -5.54 -16.52 -14.73
C GLY A 72 -4.29 -17.41 -14.84
N TYR A 73 -3.64 -17.45 -15.99
CA TYR A 73 -2.30 -17.99 -16.14
C TYR A 73 -1.29 -16.86 -16.17
N PHE A 74 -0.32 -16.94 -15.29
CA PHE A 74 0.73 -15.96 -15.12
C PHE A 74 2.06 -16.54 -15.59
N SER A 75 2.79 -15.79 -16.42
CA SER A 75 4.11 -16.20 -16.91
C SER A 75 5.04 -15.00 -17.08
N SER A 76 6.35 -15.24 -16.96
CA SER A 76 7.33 -14.25 -17.38
C SER A 76 7.40 -14.23 -18.92
N ARG A 77 7.62 -13.03 -19.48
CA ARG A 77 7.92 -12.89 -20.91
C ARG A 77 9.44 -12.82 -21.07
N SER A 78 10.00 -13.59 -21.99
CA SER A 78 11.45 -13.67 -22.19
C SER A 78 12.08 -12.37 -22.71
N ASN A 79 11.26 -11.49 -23.29
CA ASN A 79 11.68 -10.19 -23.84
C ASN A 79 11.43 -9.01 -22.89
N VAL A 80 10.99 -9.27 -21.65
CA VAL A 80 10.75 -8.26 -20.64
C VAL A 80 11.66 -8.54 -19.45
N GLU A 81 12.70 -7.73 -19.33
CA GLU A 81 13.57 -7.72 -18.18
C GLU A 81 13.40 -6.38 -17.44
N LEU A 82 13.10 -6.47 -16.14
CA LEU A 82 13.16 -5.29 -15.29
C LEU A 82 14.62 -4.85 -15.17
N PRO A 83 14.90 -3.53 -15.15
CA PRO A 83 16.18 -3.03 -14.68
C PRO A 83 16.52 -3.62 -13.32
N PHE A 84 17.82 -3.70 -13.01
CA PHE A 84 18.26 -4.27 -11.73
C PHE A 84 17.60 -3.55 -10.55
N ILE A 85 16.83 -4.30 -9.74
CA ILE A 85 16.19 -3.83 -8.51
C ILE A 85 17.01 -4.34 -7.31
N PRO A 86 17.58 -3.44 -6.49
CA PRO A 86 18.35 -3.84 -5.30
C PRO A 86 17.51 -4.69 -4.33
N GLU A 87 18.17 -5.67 -3.68
CA GLU A 87 17.50 -6.55 -2.70
C GLU A 87 16.91 -5.80 -1.49
N SER A 88 17.45 -4.63 -1.22
CA SER A 88 16.99 -3.75 -0.14
C SER A 88 15.69 -3.00 -0.46
N MET A 89 15.21 -3.03 -1.69
CA MET A 89 13.85 -2.59 -2.03
C MET A 89 12.86 -3.64 -1.52
N ASP A 90 11.86 -3.20 -0.78
CA ASP A 90 10.88 -4.09 -0.14
C ASP A 90 9.43 -3.75 -0.46
N ARG A 91 9.21 -2.68 -1.25
CA ARG A 91 7.90 -2.21 -1.71
C ARG A 91 7.95 -1.79 -3.17
N VAL A 92 6.80 -1.89 -3.83
CA VAL A 92 6.55 -1.33 -5.16
C VAL A 92 5.13 -0.79 -5.22
N ASP A 93 4.99 0.42 -5.74
CA ASP A 93 3.73 1.05 -6.06
C ASP A 93 3.60 1.16 -7.58
N LEU A 94 2.38 0.96 -8.07
CA LEU A 94 2.02 1.09 -9.48
C LEU A 94 1.21 2.37 -9.65
N VAL A 95 1.66 3.24 -10.52
CA VAL A 95 1.05 4.55 -10.74
C VAL A 95 1.45 5.07 -12.11
N ASP A 96 0.53 5.72 -12.81
CA ASP A 96 0.81 6.44 -14.05
C ASP A 96 1.47 7.79 -13.68
N ILE A 97 2.80 7.87 -13.80
CA ILE A 97 3.59 9.02 -13.33
C ILE A 97 3.58 10.18 -14.33
N ASP A 98 3.59 9.86 -15.62
CA ASP A 98 3.73 10.82 -16.72
C ASP A 98 2.46 11.02 -17.55
N GLN A 99 1.34 10.44 -17.08
CA GLN A 99 -0.02 10.56 -17.67
C GLN A 99 -0.15 9.98 -19.08
N ASP A 100 0.64 8.98 -19.42
CA ASP A 100 0.53 8.25 -20.69
C ASP A 100 -0.50 7.10 -20.64
N ARG A 101 -1.13 6.85 -19.47
CA ARG A 101 -2.10 5.81 -19.12
C ARG A 101 -1.51 4.42 -18.93
N ASP A 102 -0.21 4.30 -18.87
CA ASP A 102 0.47 3.08 -18.56
C ASP A 102 0.93 3.09 -17.11
N LEU A 103 0.87 1.94 -16.44
CA LEU A 103 1.30 1.88 -15.04
C LEU A 103 2.82 1.79 -14.95
N ASP A 104 3.42 2.77 -14.30
CA ASP A 104 4.81 2.85 -13.94
C ASP A 104 5.09 2.26 -12.57
N LEU A 105 6.36 2.18 -12.18
CA LEU A 105 6.77 1.56 -10.93
C LEU A 105 7.62 2.50 -10.08
N ILE A 106 7.21 2.67 -8.82
CA ILE A 106 8.02 3.29 -7.79
C ILE A 106 8.43 2.23 -6.77
N PHE A 107 9.72 1.88 -6.75
CA PHE A 107 10.28 1.01 -5.72
C PHE A 107 10.84 1.84 -4.58
N THR A 108 10.57 1.41 -3.35
CA THR A 108 11.12 2.02 -2.14
C THR A 108 11.61 0.96 -1.16
N GLY A 109 12.48 1.39 -0.23
CA GLY A 109 12.99 0.49 0.78
C GLY A 109 13.56 1.22 1.99
N LYS A 110 13.59 0.54 3.12
CA LYS A 110 14.00 1.12 4.40
C LYS A 110 15.46 1.58 4.40
N LYS A 111 16.33 0.87 3.70
CA LYS A 111 17.75 1.20 3.56
C LYS A 111 18.26 0.67 2.23
N VAL A 112 18.13 1.46 1.21
CA VAL A 112 18.57 1.07 -0.13
C VAL A 112 20.07 1.16 -0.24
N LEU A 113 20.70 0.10 -0.75
CA LEU A 113 22.14 0.02 -0.96
C LEU A 113 22.44 -0.03 -2.46
N THR A 114 23.49 0.67 -2.87
CA THR A 114 24.08 0.54 -4.20
C THR A 114 24.79 -0.80 -4.36
N GLY A 115 25.10 -1.20 -5.59
CA GLY A 115 25.78 -2.49 -5.86
C GLY A 115 27.15 -2.67 -5.18
N ASN A 116 27.77 -1.58 -4.72
CA ASN A 116 29.03 -1.62 -3.94
C ASN A 116 28.78 -1.51 -2.42
N GLY A 117 27.54 -1.68 -1.95
CA GLY A 117 27.17 -1.70 -0.52
C GLY A 117 27.07 -0.34 0.16
N LYS A 118 27.22 0.79 -0.56
CA LYS A 118 26.99 2.12 0.00
C LYS A 118 25.50 2.42 0.06
N ILE A 119 25.09 3.32 0.99
CA ILE A 119 23.71 3.79 1.05
C ILE A 119 23.40 4.60 -0.21
N ASP A 120 22.35 4.21 -0.94
CA ASP A 120 21.84 4.99 -2.04
C ASP A 120 21.16 6.25 -1.48
N LYS A 121 21.58 7.42 -1.94
CA LYS A 121 21.04 8.69 -1.48
C LYS A 121 19.62 8.95 -1.96
N ARG A 122 19.09 8.20 -2.91
CA ARG A 122 17.73 8.37 -3.42
C ARG A 122 16.71 7.53 -2.65
N GLN A 123 17.13 6.41 -2.07
CA GLN A 123 16.27 5.50 -1.29
C GLN A 123 15.02 5.01 -2.03
N GLY A 124 15.00 5.12 -3.36
CA GLY A 124 13.94 4.72 -4.24
C GLY A 124 14.43 4.48 -5.65
N GLN A 125 13.59 3.89 -6.48
CA GLN A 125 13.83 3.66 -7.90
C GLN A 125 12.55 3.84 -8.69
N VAL A 126 12.60 4.67 -9.74
CA VAL A 126 11.46 4.97 -10.62
C VAL A 126 11.73 4.35 -11.98
N LEU A 127 10.78 3.55 -12.44
CA LEU A 127 10.80 2.90 -13.74
C LEU A 127 9.57 3.33 -14.53
N ILE A 128 9.77 3.93 -15.69
CA ILE A 128 8.71 4.28 -16.63
C ILE A 128 8.46 3.09 -17.57
N ASN A 129 7.21 2.74 -17.73
CA ASN A 129 6.69 1.72 -18.64
C ASN A 129 6.53 2.31 -20.07
N ASN A 130 6.41 1.47 -21.05
CA ASN A 130 6.08 1.85 -22.42
C ASN A 130 4.74 1.25 -22.89
N GLY A 131 3.87 0.86 -21.96
CA GLY A 131 2.59 0.21 -22.22
C GLY A 131 2.65 -1.27 -22.59
N GLU A 132 3.82 -1.81 -22.87
CA GLU A 132 4.02 -3.23 -23.18
C GLU A 132 4.69 -4.02 -22.04
N GLY A 133 4.88 -3.38 -20.88
CA GLY A 133 5.60 -3.93 -19.73
C GLY A 133 7.13 -3.86 -19.86
N LYS A 134 7.67 -3.03 -20.74
CA LYS A 134 9.11 -2.75 -20.82
C LYS A 134 9.44 -1.47 -20.08
N PHE A 135 10.40 -1.53 -19.20
CA PHE A 135 10.68 -0.47 -18.25
C PHE A 135 12.03 0.21 -18.47
N LYS A 136 12.04 1.53 -18.34
CA LYS A 136 13.24 2.37 -18.35
C LYS A 136 13.49 2.94 -16.96
N ASN A 137 14.69 2.77 -16.41
CA ASN A 137 15.08 3.40 -15.16
C ASN A 137 15.37 4.88 -15.37
N VAL A 138 14.57 5.73 -14.75
CA VAL A 138 14.65 7.19 -14.82
C VAL A 138 14.90 7.84 -13.47
N THR A 139 15.23 7.07 -12.46
CA THR A 139 15.42 7.53 -11.07
C THR A 139 16.33 8.75 -10.95
N ALA A 140 17.40 8.79 -11.72
CA ALA A 140 18.36 9.91 -11.66
C ALA A 140 17.78 11.26 -12.12
N LEU A 141 16.74 11.21 -12.95
CA LEU A 141 16.06 12.38 -13.50
C LEU A 141 14.87 12.80 -12.66
N LEU A 142 14.08 11.83 -12.21
CA LEU A 142 12.73 12.07 -11.69
C LEU A 142 12.63 11.99 -10.16
N TRP A 143 13.56 11.30 -9.48
CA TRP A 143 13.46 11.07 -8.04
C TRP A 143 14.49 11.86 -7.23
N PRO A 144 14.09 12.58 -6.17
CA PRO A 144 15.00 13.40 -5.37
C PRO A 144 15.96 12.55 -4.51
N MET A 145 16.95 13.21 -3.91
CA MET A 145 17.76 12.59 -2.86
C MET A 145 17.00 12.59 -1.55
N LEU A 146 16.93 11.45 -0.89
CA LEU A 146 16.13 11.23 0.31
C LEU A 146 16.96 10.56 1.42
N PRO A 147 16.69 10.86 2.70
CA PRO A 147 17.30 10.12 3.80
C PRO A 147 16.80 8.67 3.83
N ALA A 148 17.58 7.77 4.41
CA ALA A 148 17.16 6.40 4.66
C ALA A 148 16.06 6.33 5.73
N GLY A 149 15.20 5.31 5.68
CA GLY A 149 14.18 5.08 6.70
C GLY A 149 12.75 4.99 6.16
N ILE A 150 12.57 4.99 4.84
CA ILE A 150 11.25 4.83 4.21
C ILE A 150 10.68 3.45 4.58
N VAL A 151 9.48 3.44 5.12
CA VAL A 151 8.77 2.22 5.53
C VAL A 151 7.47 2.02 4.77
N GLY A 152 7.04 3.00 4.00
CA GLY A 152 5.83 2.95 3.19
C GLY A 152 5.67 4.19 2.35
N THR A 153 4.74 4.06 1.42
CA THR A 153 4.31 5.10 0.48
C THR A 153 2.79 5.18 0.50
N SER A 154 2.25 6.37 0.26
CA SER A 154 0.85 6.59 -0.08
C SER A 154 0.80 7.57 -1.24
N ILE A 155 0.05 7.25 -2.29
CA ILE A 155 0.05 8.01 -3.54
C ILE A 155 -1.35 8.54 -3.79
N ALA A 156 -1.45 9.85 -4.03
CA ALA A 156 -2.67 10.55 -4.40
C ALA A 156 -2.33 11.89 -5.06
N ASP A 157 -3.27 12.46 -5.77
CA ASP A 157 -3.26 13.86 -6.19
C ASP A 157 -3.70 14.70 -4.97
N TYR A 158 -2.77 15.39 -4.32
CA TYR A 158 -3.06 16.10 -3.08
C TYR A 158 -3.32 17.61 -3.28
N ASP A 159 -2.86 18.20 -4.39
CA ASP A 159 -3.08 19.61 -4.71
C ASP A 159 -4.07 19.81 -5.86
N ARG A 160 -4.69 18.74 -6.34
CA ARG A 160 -5.72 18.72 -7.40
C ARG A 160 -5.22 19.20 -8.74
N ASP A 161 -3.96 19.00 -9.03
CA ASP A 161 -3.39 19.32 -10.34
C ASP A 161 -3.55 18.17 -11.36
N GLY A 162 -4.11 17.04 -10.94
CA GLY A 162 -4.36 15.86 -11.74
C GLY A 162 -3.17 14.90 -11.79
N LEU A 163 -2.09 15.17 -11.07
CA LEU A 163 -0.87 14.36 -11.06
C LEU A 163 -0.76 13.53 -9.78
N PRO A 164 -0.16 12.34 -9.84
CA PRO A 164 0.07 11.56 -8.64
C PRO A 164 1.27 12.10 -7.85
N ASP A 165 1.03 12.43 -6.60
CA ASP A 165 2.04 12.81 -5.62
C ASP A 165 2.34 11.66 -4.66
N VAL A 166 3.45 11.75 -3.94
CA VAL A 166 3.92 10.68 -3.08
C VAL A 166 4.15 11.16 -1.65
N PHE A 167 3.38 10.61 -0.71
CA PHE A 167 3.68 10.74 0.71
C PHE A 167 4.54 9.56 1.17
N LEU A 168 5.73 9.85 1.68
CA LEU A 168 6.68 8.87 2.16
C LEU A 168 6.65 8.78 3.69
N MET A 169 6.36 7.59 4.18
CA MET A 169 6.35 7.31 5.61
C MET A 169 7.74 6.90 6.11
N TYR A 170 8.15 7.51 7.21
CA TYR A 170 9.43 7.21 7.86
C TYR A 170 9.23 6.49 9.18
N GLY A 171 9.93 5.36 9.34
CA GLY A 171 9.90 4.58 10.59
C GLY A 171 10.62 5.25 11.76
N ASN A 172 11.32 6.35 11.52
CA ASN A 172 11.94 7.21 12.52
C ASN A 172 12.33 8.54 11.86
N GLY A 173 11.59 9.60 12.13
CA GLY A 173 11.83 10.93 11.59
C GLY A 173 10.57 11.55 10.99
N GLN A 174 10.73 12.69 10.32
CA GLN A 174 9.64 13.37 9.65
C GLN A 174 9.26 12.64 8.37
N ASN A 175 7.97 12.41 8.16
CA ASN A 175 7.41 11.96 6.88
C ASN A 175 7.67 12.99 5.79
N ARG A 176 7.65 12.59 4.52
CA ARG A 176 7.94 13.48 3.40
C ARG A 176 6.83 13.50 2.38
N LEU A 177 6.69 14.65 1.74
CA LEU A 177 5.72 14.88 0.68
C LEU A 177 6.48 15.29 -0.59
N LEU A 178 6.35 14.49 -1.61
CA LEU A 178 6.95 14.70 -2.92
C LEU A 178 5.85 15.07 -3.91
N MET A 179 5.95 16.26 -4.51
CA MET A 179 5.03 16.74 -5.54
C MET A 179 5.55 16.36 -6.93
N ASN A 180 4.69 15.81 -7.76
CA ASN A 180 4.95 15.65 -9.19
C ASN A 180 4.81 17.02 -9.88
N ASN A 181 5.75 17.40 -10.74
CA ASN A 181 5.78 18.73 -11.37
C ASN A 181 5.26 18.74 -12.82
N GLY A 182 4.53 17.71 -13.23
CA GLY A 182 3.92 17.61 -14.56
C GLY A 182 4.84 17.11 -15.68
N VAL A 183 6.13 16.90 -15.38
CA VAL A 183 7.08 16.23 -16.28
C VAL A 183 7.60 14.92 -15.66
N GLY A 184 6.82 14.37 -14.72
CA GLY A 184 7.15 13.15 -13.99
C GLY A 184 8.21 13.32 -12.91
N GLN A 185 8.75 14.55 -12.70
CA GLN A 185 9.78 14.78 -11.70
C GLN A 185 9.16 15.10 -10.33
N PHE A 186 9.58 14.36 -9.32
CA PHE A 186 9.15 14.55 -7.93
C PHE A 186 10.03 15.57 -7.19
N VAL A 187 9.39 16.57 -6.60
CA VAL A 187 10.02 17.66 -5.82
C VAL A 187 9.66 17.51 -4.35
N ASP A 188 10.65 17.45 -3.47
CA ASP A 188 10.41 17.40 -2.01
C ASP A 188 9.86 18.74 -1.50
N LYS A 189 8.58 18.75 -1.13
CA LYS A 189 7.84 19.90 -0.59
C LYS A 189 7.56 19.81 0.90
N THR A 190 8.17 18.85 1.59
CA THR A 190 7.94 18.56 3.01
C THR A 190 7.96 19.78 3.90
N ASN A 191 9.02 20.59 3.80
CA ASN A 191 9.21 21.72 4.71
C ASN A 191 8.20 22.86 4.50
N SER A 192 7.59 22.96 3.33
CA SER A 192 6.62 24.00 3.01
C SER A 192 5.18 23.58 3.24
N LEU A 193 4.90 22.28 3.15
CA LEU A 193 3.53 21.76 3.07
C LEU A 193 3.14 20.83 4.23
N LEU A 194 4.10 20.20 4.89
CA LEU A 194 3.82 19.35 6.04
C LEU A 194 4.20 20.02 7.37
N PRO A 195 3.44 19.77 8.44
CA PRO A 195 3.88 20.16 9.79
C PRO A 195 5.13 19.36 10.20
N GLY A 196 6.03 20.00 10.95
CA GLY A 196 7.28 19.39 11.40
C GLY A 196 7.07 18.37 12.52
N ILE A 197 6.58 17.19 12.19
CA ILE A 197 6.28 16.11 13.14
C ILE A 197 7.34 15.01 13.00
N LEU A 198 7.98 14.66 14.12
CA LEU A 198 8.91 13.52 14.18
C LEU A 198 8.14 12.26 14.59
N ASP A 199 8.05 11.30 13.69
CA ASP A 199 7.19 10.14 13.78
C ASP A 199 7.91 8.79 13.78
N LYS A 200 7.11 7.76 14.03
CA LYS A 200 7.43 6.35 13.77
C LYS A 200 6.32 5.74 12.94
N SER A 201 6.12 6.30 11.76
CA SER A 201 5.04 5.90 10.88
C SER A 201 5.21 4.48 10.38
N THR A 202 4.08 3.80 10.20
CA THR A 202 4.01 2.44 9.64
C THR A 202 3.11 2.37 8.43
N HIS A 203 2.07 3.20 8.42
CA HIS A 203 1.11 3.29 7.34
C HIS A 203 0.48 4.67 7.29
N ALA A 204 0.03 5.10 6.12
CA ALA A 204 -0.85 6.24 5.93
C ALA A 204 -1.76 5.96 4.73
N ASP A 205 -2.92 6.59 4.72
CA ASP A 205 -3.85 6.50 3.61
C ASP A 205 -4.66 7.79 3.47
N TRP A 206 -5.17 8.04 2.25
CA TRP A 206 -5.85 9.26 1.85
C TRP A 206 -7.36 9.08 1.81
N ALA A 207 -8.10 10.05 2.29
CA ALA A 207 -9.53 10.17 2.07
C ALA A 207 -10.02 11.58 2.42
N ASP A 208 -11.14 11.99 1.85
CA ASP A 208 -11.85 13.20 2.22
C ASP A 208 -12.64 12.94 3.52
N PHE A 209 -12.04 13.29 4.68
CA PHE A 209 -12.63 13.00 6.00
C PHE A 209 -13.60 14.06 6.46
N ASP A 210 -13.51 15.29 5.97
CA ASP A 210 -14.43 16.36 6.36
C ASP A 210 -15.46 16.71 5.28
N GLN A 211 -15.35 16.10 4.13
CA GLN A 211 -16.26 16.22 2.98
C GLN A 211 -16.20 17.62 2.34
N ASP A 212 -15.00 18.21 2.27
CA ASP A 212 -14.78 19.47 1.57
C ASP A 212 -14.28 19.26 0.12
N GLY A 213 -14.08 17.99 -0.26
CA GLY A 213 -13.75 17.54 -1.60
C GLY A 213 -12.26 17.41 -1.85
N ASP A 214 -11.37 17.60 -0.86
CA ASP A 214 -9.96 17.27 -1.00
C ASP A 214 -9.55 16.04 -0.19
N ASN A 215 -8.36 15.52 -0.48
CA ASN A 215 -7.87 14.33 0.20
C ASN A 215 -7.01 14.70 1.40
N ASP A 216 -7.44 14.24 2.56
CA ASP A 216 -6.72 14.31 3.81
C ASP A 216 -5.88 13.05 4.04
N LEU A 217 -5.07 13.02 5.10
CA LEU A 217 -4.25 11.89 5.49
C LEU A 217 -4.57 11.38 6.89
N LEU A 218 -4.75 10.07 7.00
CA LEU A 218 -4.68 9.36 8.28
C LEU A 218 -3.31 8.68 8.41
N VAL A 219 -2.49 9.16 9.35
CA VAL A 219 -1.15 8.63 9.61
C VAL A 219 -1.17 7.70 10.82
N ILE A 220 -0.64 6.50 10.64
CA ILE A 220 -0.55 5.46 11.66
C ILE A 220 0.89 5.31 12.15
N ASN A 221 1.07 5.42 13.46
CA ASN A 221 2.36 5.28 14.12
C ASN A 221 2.42 4.06 15.05
N THR A 222 3.58 3.46 15.19
CA THR A 222 3.82 2.47 16.24
C THR A 222 4.33 3.12 17.51
N THR A 223 3.60 2.95 18.61
CA THR A 223 4.15 3.19 19.93
C THR A 223 4.98 1.98 20.38
N ILE A 224 6.29 2.13 20.38
CA ILE A 224 7.15 1.20 21.11
C ILE A 224 7.30 1.78 22.52
N LYS A 225 6.52 1.28 23.48
CA LYS A 225 6.81 1.50 24.91
C LYS A 225 8.15 0.79 25.21
N LYS A 226 9.25 1.48 25.05
CA LYS A 226 10.49 1.06 25.71
C LYS A 226 10.36 1.41 27.19
N ARG A 227 10.77 0.51 28.06
CA ARG A 227 10.63 0.50 29.53
C ARG A 227 11.06 1.81 30.23
N TYR A 228 11.73 2.73 29.54
CA TYR A 228 12.32 3.96 30.10
C TYR A 228 12.26 5.20 29.21
N GLN A 229 11.54 5.19 28.08
CA GLN A 229 11.37 6.38 27.24
C GLN A 229 9.96 6.40 26.64
N SER A 230 9.11 7.26 27.17
CA SER A 230 7.92 7.70 26.45
C SER A 230 8.38 8.65 25.34
N TYR A 231 8.34 8.22 24.09
CA TYR A 231 8.41 9.15 22.98
C TYR A 231 7.05 9.85 22.90
N PRO A 232 7.00 11.18 22.87
CA PRO A 232 5.76 11.93 22.68
C PRO A 232 5.38 11.87 21.20
N GLY A 233 4.94 10.72 20.72
CA GLY A 233 4.36 10.54 19.40
C GLY A 233 2.96 9.98 19.59
N GLU A 234 1.96 10.63 19.03
CA GLU A 234 0.61 10.11 19.00
C GLU A 234 0.59 8.83 18.17
N THR A 235 -0.22 7.86 18.58
CA THR A 235 -0.32 6.58 17.91
C THR A 235 -0.89 6.69 16.50
N CYS A 236 -1.79 7.66 16.29
CA CYS A 236 -2.37 8.00 14.99
C CYS A 236 -2.78 9.46 15.02
N TYR A 237 -2.79 10.11 13.87
CA TYR A 237 -3.31 11.47 13.72
C TYR A 237 -3.79 11.73 12.30
N PHE A 238 -4.65 12.72 12.16
CA PHE A 238 -5.06 13.22 10.87
C PHE A 238 -4.25 14.44 10.46
N LEU A 239 -3.97 14.54 9.18
CA LEU A 239 -3.50 15.73 8.51
C LEU A 239 -4.62 16.21 7.59
N GLU A 240 -5.19 17.35 7.89
CA GLU A 240 -6.18 18.03 7.09
C GLU A 240 -5.49 18.81 5.98
N ASN A 241 -5.93 18.62 4.76
CA ASN A 241 -5.50 19.37 3.58
C ASN A 241 -6.29 20.69 3.48
N ASP A 242 -5.76 21.69 2.83
CA ASP A 242 -6.46 22.96 2.54
C ASP A 242 -6.88 23.07 1.06
N GLY A 243 -6.85 21.96 0.33
CA GLY A 243 -7.13 21.87 -1.10
C GLY A 243 -6.02 22.40 -2.02
N TYR A 244 -4.93 22.92 -1.44
CA TYR A 244 -3.74 23.40 -2.14
C TYR A 244 -2.47 22.65 -1.72
N GLY A 245 -2.64 21.47 -1.12
CA GLY A 245 -1.55 20.62 -0.70
C GLY A 245 -0.84 21.03 0.58
N ARG A 246 -1.35 22.01 1.32
CA ARG A 246 -0.82 22.34 2.64
C ARG A 246 -1.57 21.61 3.72
N PHE A 247 -0.84 20.87 4.52
CA PHE A 247 -1.38 20.03 5.58
C PHE A 247 -1.22 20.67 6.95
N ARG A 248 -2.25 20.55 7.77
CA ARG A 248 -2.21 20.86 9.19
C ARG A 248 -2.66 19.65 10.02
N LYS A 249 -2.03 19.45 11.17
CA LYS A 249 -2.47 18.42 12.09
C LYS A 249 -3.79 18.84 12.74
N THR A 250 -4.82 17.99 12.64
CA THR A 250 -6.07 18.23 13.35
C THR A 250 -5.90 17.93 14.83
N SER A 251 -6.45 18.78 15.69
CA SER A 251 -6.40 18.58 17.13
C SER A 251 -7.41 17.54 17.61
N ASN A 252 -6.96 16.67 18.53
CA ASN A 252 -7.73 15.86 19.45
C ASN A 252 -8.91 15.05 18.89
N ARG A 253 -8.56 13.99 18.13
CA ARG A 253 -9.53 12.93 17.89
C ARG A 253 -8.94 11.63 18.39
N GLU A 254 -9.58 11.03 19.37
CA GLU A 254 -9.15 9.76 19.92
C GLU A 254 -9.39 8.66 18.89
N LEU A 255 -8.31 8.27 18.23
CA LEU A 255 -8.30 7.06 17.42
C LEU A 255 -7.96 5.88 18.33
N PRO A 256 -8.66 4.74 18.24
CA PRO A 256 -8.36 3.55 19.04
C PRO A 256 -7.06 2.91 18.58
N ALA A 257 -5.94 3.44 19.03
CA ALA A 257 -4.66 3.07 18.47
C ALA A 257 -3.59 2.72 19.47
N GLU A 258 -3.82 1.73 20.32
CA GLU A 258 -2.72 1.03 20.95
C GLU A 258 -2.00 0.16 19.92
N SER A 259 -0.81 0.59 19.47
CA SER A 259 0.06 -0.18 18.58
C SER A 259 -0.56 -0.54 17.22
N ALA A 260 -1.10 0.44 16.52
CA ALA A 260 -1.59 0.29 15.17
C ALA A 260 -0.46 -0.08 14.20
N LEU A 261 -0.77 -0.93 13.23
CA LEU A 261 0.18 -1.46 12.25
C LEU A 261 -0.17 -1.04 10.83
N ARG A 262 -1.47 -0.91 10.53
CA ARG A 262 -1.99 -0.57 9.21
C ARG A 262 -3.39 0.00 9.31
N VAL A 263 -3.75 0.86 8.38
CA VAL A 263 -5.12 1.31 8.16
C VAL A 263 -5.58 0.89 6.77
N TYR A 264 -6.87 0.71 6.63
CA TYR A 264 -7.59 0.60 5.37
C TYR A 264 -8.76 1.55 5.41
N LEU A 265 -8.87 2.38 4.39
CA LEU A 265 -9.99 3.30 4.20
C LEU A 265 -10.93 2.71 3.15
N LEU A 266 -12.22 2.71 3.44
CA LEU A 266 -13.25 2.16 2.57
C LEU A 266 -14.60 2.74 2.98
N ASP A 267 -15.53 2.78 2.04
CA ASP A 267 -16.96 3.03 2.34
C ASP A 267 -17.68 1.67 2.42
N ALA A 268 -17.65 1.07 3.60
CA ALA A 268 -18.22 -0.26 3.79
C ALA A 268 -19.74 -0.28 3.92
N ASN A 269 -20.35 0.87 4.15
CA ASN A 269 -21.79 1.01 4.38
C ASN A 269 -22.52 1.75 3.24
N GLY A 270 -21.80 2.19 2.19
CA GLY A 270 -22.35 2.85 1.01
C GLY A 270 -22.85 4.28 1.27
N THR A 271 -22.31 4.97 2.26
CA THR A 271 -22.72 6.35 2.62
C THR A 271 -21.97 7.43 1.86
N GLY A 272 -20.90 7.09 1.16
CA GLY A 272 -19.97 8.04 0.57
C GLY A 272 -19.01 8.69 1.58
N ILE A 273 -19.06 8.25 2.85
CA ILE A 273 -18.18 8.75 3.91
C ILE A 273 -17.13 7.66 4.21
N PRO A 274 -15.83 7.98 4.25
CA PRO A 274 -14.82 6.97 4.49
C PRO A 274 -14.91 6.38 5.90
N ASP A 275 -15.03 5.04 5.97
CA ASP A 275 -14.82 4.25 7.16
C ASP A 275 -13.34 3.88 7.29
N ALA A 276 -12.88 3.51 8.48
CA ALA A 276 -11.52 3.07 8.71
C ALA A 276 -11.45 1.72 9.43
N ILE A 277 -10.63 0.81 8.91
CA ILE A 277 -10.25 -0.40 9.63
C ILE A 277 -8.79 -0.28 10.02
N ILE A 278 -8.52 -0.17 11.31
CA ILE A 278 -7.16 -0.07 11.85
C ILE A 278 -6.75 -1.44 12.40
N LEU A 279 -5.71 -2.02 11.82
CA LEU A 279 -5.13 -3.26 12.34
C LEU A 279 -4.18 -2.95 13.48
N GLY A 280 -4.54 -3.44 14.66
CA GLY A 280 -3.71 -3.37 15.86
C GLY A 280 -3.11 -4.73 16.24
N ARG A 281 -2.17 -4.74 17.18
CA ARG A 281 -1.56 -5.97 17.71
C ARG A 281 -2.53 -6.87 18.46
N LYS A 282 -3.62 -6.32 18.97
CA LYS A 282 -4.66 -7.06 19.71
C LYS A 282 -5.82 -7.51 18.82
N GLY A 283 -5.97 -6.92 17.66
CA GLY A 283 -7.05 -7.16 16.69
C GLY A 283 -7.38 -5.92 15.87
N PRO A 284 -8.36 -6.03 14.97
CA PRO A 284 -8.82 -4.90 14.18
C PRO A 284 -9.71 -3.97 15.01
N HIS A 285 -9.70 -2.68 14.65
CA HIS A 285 -10.67 -1.69 15.10
C HIS A 285 -11.44 -1.20 13.87
N TYR A 286 -12.75 -1.29 13.91
CA TYR A 286 -13.62 -0.76 12.87
C TYR A 286 -14.26 0.54 13.31
N MET A 287 -14.06 1.57 12.53
CA MET A 287 -14.55 2.92 12.77
C MET A 287 -15.45 3.33 11.61
N VAL A 288 -16.72 3.57 11.91
CA VAL A 288 -17.68 4.09 10.92
C VAL A 288 -17.53 5.59 10.83
N GLY A 289 -17.32 6.09 9.61
CA GLY A 289 -17.28 7.50 9.31
C GLY A 289 -18.67 8.14 9.46
N LEU A 290 -18.72 9.27 10.12
CA LEU A 290 -19.95 10.08 10.31
C LEU A 290 -19.82 11.45 9.63
N GLY A 291 -18.74 11.68 8.92
CA GLY A 291 -18.38 12.94 8.27
C GLY A 291 -17.86 13.99 9.24
N LYS A 292 -17.24 15.04 8.70
CA LYS A 292 -16.68 16.17 9.49
C LYS A 292 -15.76 15.69 10.61
N TRP A 293 -14.87 14.75 10.29
CA TRP A 293 -13.90 14.15 11.22
C TRP A 293 -14.51 13.32 12.36
N ASN A 294 -15.77 12.95 12.30
CA ASN A 294 -16.43 12.18 13.37
C ASN A 294 -16.45 10.69 13.00
N PHE A 295 -16.18 9.86 13.99
CA PHE A 295 -16.19 8.40 13.86
C PHE A 295 -16.93 7.74 15.03
N SER A 296 -17.59 6.62 14.73
CA SER A 296 -18.14 5.71 15.73
C SER A 296 -17.35 4.42 15.73
N VAL A 297 -16.84 4.00 16.90
CA VAL A 297 -16.12 2.72 17.04
C VAL A 297 -17.14 1.58 17.14
N GLU A 298 -17.24 0.79 16.10
CA GLU A 298 -18.23 -0.30 15.97
C GLU A 298 -17.63 -1.71 15.87
N THR A 299 -16.38 -1.88 16.25
CA THR A 299 -15.67 -3.15 16.16
C THR A 299 -16.47 -4.33 16.70
N ASN A 300 -17.02 -4.23 17.91
CA ASN A 300 -17.74 -5.32 18.55
C ASN A 300 -19.11 -5.63 17.92
N LYS A 301 -19.66 -4.69 17.14
CA LYS A 301 -20.93 -4.86 16.45
C LYS A 301 -20.76 -5.48 15.06
N ARG A 302 -19.68 -5.08 14.36
CA ARG A 302 -19.51 -5.37 12.94
C ARG A 302 -18.41 -6.38 12.63
N PHE A 303 -17.43 -6.53 13.53
CA PHE A 303 -16.39 -7.54 13.38
C PHE A 303 -16.64 -8.75 14.28
N PRO A 304 -16.52 -9.97 13.77
CA PRO A 304 -16.50 -11.15 14.63
C PRO A 304 -15.27 -11.08 15.54
N LYS A 305 -15.34 -11.68 16.72
CA LYS A 305 -14.18 -11.78 17.62
C LYS A 305 -13.05 -12.51 16.89
N THR A 306 -12.04 -11.74 16.50
CA THR A 306 -10.84 -12.25 15.83
C THR A 306 -9.62 -11.86 16.65
N GLY A 307 -8.59 -12.69 16.61
CA GLY A 307 -7.26 -12.32 17.08
C GLY A 307 -6.61 -11.30 16.13
N PRO A 308 -5.32 -11.04 16.31
CA PRO A 308 -4.56 -10.14 15.44
C PRO A 308 -4.62 -10.57 13.98
N ILE A 309 -4.90 -9.65 13.10
CA ILE A 309 -4.93 -9.86 11.65
C ILE A 309 -3.67 -9.25 11.06
N LYS A 310 -2.97 -10.00 10.21
CA LYS A 310 -1.74 -9.55 9.56
C LYS A 310 -1.99 -8.64 8.37
N ASN A 311 -2.97 -9.02 7.56
CA ASN A 311 -3.28 -8.33 6.30
C ASN A 311 -4.73 -8.61 5.92
N MET A 312 -5.34 -7.64 5.24
CA MET A 312 -6.68 -7.73 4.68
C MET A 312 -6.68 -7.26 3.24
N THR A 313 -7.66 -7.71 2.48
CA THR A 313 -8.04 -7.14 1.19
C THR A 313 -9.55 -7.13 1.08
N PHE A 314 -10.07 -6.30 0.20
CA PHE A 314 -11.49 -6.02 0.07
C PHE A 314 -11.95 -6.28 -1.37
N GLY A 315 -13.21 -6.65 -1.53
CA GLY A 315 -13.85 -6.82 -2.82
C GLY A 315 -15.25 -7.37 -2.64
N ASP A 316 -16.15 -7.08 -3.55
CA ASP A 316 -17.48 -7.70 -3.61
C ASP A 316 -17.31 -9.15 -4.11
N ILE A 317 -17.22 -10.09 -3.17
CA ILE A 317 -16.94 -11.49 -3.47
C ILE A 317 -18.20 -12.26 -3.81
N ASN A 318 -19.33 -11.84 -3.24
CA ASN A 318 -20.62 -12.53 -3.43
C ASN A 318 -21.51 -11.89 -4.50
N GLY A 319 -21.15 -10.70 -5.02
CA GLY A 319 -21.89 -9.97 -6.05
C GLY A 319 -23.11 -9.22 -5.51
N ASP A 320 -23.11 -8.80 -4.25
CA ASP A 320 -24.22 -8.07 -3.62
C ASP A 320 -24.03 -6.55 -3.63
N GLY A 321 -22.91 -6.06 -4.19
CA GLY A 321 -22.58 -4.65 -4.31
C GLY A 321 -21.86 -4.07 -3.08
N PHE A 322 -21.60 -4.86 -2.05
CA PHE A 322 -20.89 -4.42 -0.85
C PHE A 322 -19.51 -5.06 -0.76
N LEU A 323 -18.56 -4.34 -0.18
CA LEU A 323 -17.21 -4.85 -0.01
C LEU A 323 -17.15 -5.91 1.10
N ASP A 324 -16.73 -7.11 0.74
CA ASP A 324 -16.39 -8.19 1.67
C ASP A 324 -14.92 -8.10 2.09
N ILE A 325 -14.54 -8.82 3.12
CA ILE A 325 -13.19 -8.82 3.67
C ILE A 325 -12.57 -10.21 3.54
N LEU A 326 -11.39 -10.29 2.94
CA LEU A 326 -10.52 -11.46 3.00
C LEU A 326 -9.30 -11.13 3.85
N GLY A 327 -9.11 -11.80 4.97
CA GLY A 327 -8.02 -11.51 5.90
C GLY A 327 -7.24 -12.75 6.32
N VAL A 328 -5.97 -12.51 6.72
CA VAL A 328 -5.06 -13.54 7.24
C VAL A 328 -4.71 -13.22 8.68
N SER A 329 -5.09 -14.09 9.60
CA SER A 329 -4.77 -13.94 11.03
C SER A 329 -3.30 -14.26 11.32
N ALA A 330 -2.77 -13.62 12.36
CA ALA A 330 -1.41 -13.92 12.83
C ALA A 330 -1.36 -15.37 13.36
N GLY A 331 -0.40 -16.15 12.86
CA GLY A 331 -0.25 -17.56 13.23
C GLY A 331 -1.08 -18.54 12.39
N GLU A 332 -1.98 -18.06 11.53
CA GLU A 332 -2.75 -18.89 10.61
C GLU A 332 -2.19 -18.80 9.18
N SER A 333 -2.24 -19.89 8.44
CA SER A 333 -1.85 -19.94 7.02
C SER A 333 -3.06 -19.88 6.08
N THR A 334 -4.28 -20.01 6.61
CA THR A 334 -5.51 -20.03 5.83
C THR A 334 -6.22 -18.70 5.95
N PRO A 335 -6.49 -18.00 4.84
CA PRO A 335 -7.27 -16.77 4.86
C PRO A 335 -8.72 -17.07 5.27
N LYS A 336 -9.33 -16.10 5.97
CA LYS A 336 -10.74 -16.10 6.35
C LYS A 336 -11.49 -15.08 5.51
N LEU A 337 -12.69 -15.44 5.10
CA LEU A 337 -13.61 -14.59 4.37
C LEU A 337 -14.74 -14.14 5.31
N TRP A 338 -14.97 -12.86 5.39
CA TRP A 338 -16.11 -12.25 6.06
C TRP A 338 -16.97 -11.53 5.02
N LEU A 339 -18.20 -11.97 4.87
CA LEU A 339 -19.16 -11.33 3.99
C LEU A 339 -19.82 -10.15 4.71
N ASN A 340 -19.79 -9.00 4.05
CA ASN A 340 -20.56 -7.84 4.50
C ASN A 340 -22.05 -8.15 4.28
N ARG A 341 -22.84 -7.94 5.31
CA ARG A 341 -24.30 -8.11 5.25
C ARG A 341 -24.91 -6.81 5.74
N VAL A 342 -25.18 -5.91 4.81
CA VAL A 342 -26.01 -4.75 5.11
C VAL A 342 -27.43 -5.26 5.31
N LYS A 343 -27.99 -4.97 6.48
CA LYS A 343 -29.41 -5.25 6.77
C LYS A 343 -30.24 -4.03 6.43
#